data_2aa728c7f8f1d30fa3bd19dd2121c45c
#
_entry.id   2aa728c7f8f1d30fa3bd19dd2121c45c
#
_cell.length_a   1.000
_cell.length_b   1.000
_cell.length_c   1.000
_cell.angle_alpha   90.00
_cell.angle_beta   90.00
_cell.angle_gamma   90.00
#
_symmetry.space_group_name_H-M   'P 1'
#
loop_
_entity.id
_entity.type
_entity.pdbx_description
1 polymer ?
#
loop_
_entity_poly.entity_id
_entity_poly.type
_entity_poly.pdbx_seq_one_letter_code
_entity_poly.pdbx_strand_id
1 'polypeptide(L)'
;MREDTVAPASYDLHLHTSWSYDAEADLRNHFERAKTLGVGCIAITEHHVLDSIPDVIAMSSQYPEVRVIPSAELTVTTSIGAVDLLCYGFPSQTTSLQPVLDAYHTWQQDFGAATCKGLQALGHDYTDTHRAALLDSYRPTRTIDVQGQTHVSNKIQRSYFVERGFIDHIDDYRDLLRAAGEKVPFPLYPAVDFVIPSVKELGVVVAIAHPHGYFAQANRERMDTLRAECTLDGVECAHQSVPADFTPIYRQYCVEHGLFSTGGSDSHTNEDVQTKFALHGGDNAWLGDLLGRIEDRVLN
;
A
#
# COMPACT_ATOMS: atom_id res chain seq x y z
N MET A 1 11.63 31.90 12.38
CA MET A 1 10.25 31.43 12.33
C MET A 1 10.28 30.01 12.86
N ARG A 2 9.57 29.66 13.91
CA ARG A 2 9.40 28.27 14.31
C ARG A 2 8.46 27.68 13.27
N GLU A 3 8.90 26.66 12.52
CA GLU A 3 7.99 25.82 11.78
C GLU A 3 6.98 25.28 12.81
N ASP A 4 5.71 25.55 12.60
CA ASP A 4 4.64 24.94 13.37
C ASP A 4 4.69 23.43 13.04
N THR A 5 5.44 22.67 13.85
CA THR A 5 5.48 21.22 13.73
C THR A 5 4.10 20.72 14.08
N VAL A 6 3.40 20.19 13.09
CA VAL A 6 2.11 19.49 13.28
C VAL A 6 2.36 18.39 14.31
N ALA A 7 1.54 18.36 15.37
CA ALA A 7 1.64 17.29 16.35
C ALA A 7 1.32 15.94 15.68
N PRO A 8 2.08 14.88 15.94
CA PRO A 8 1.80 13.58 15.36
C PRO A 8 0.42 13.08 15.81
N ALA A 9 -0.28 12.37 14.93
CA ALA A 9 -1.50 11.67 15.30
C ALA A 9 -1.18 10.54 16.29
N SER A 10 -2.20 10.03 16.98
CA SER A 10 -2.03 8.90 17.91
C SER A 10 -1.89 7.54 17.20
N TYR A 11 -1.94 7.52 15.89
CA TYR A 11 -1.86 6.33 15.05
C TYR A 11 -1.28 6.64 13.66
N ASP A 12 -0.79 5.58 13.00
CA ASP A 12 -0.44 5.57 11.58
C ASP A 12 -0.90 4.25 10.98
N LEU A 13 -1.87 4.30 10.08
CA LEU A 13 -2.57 3.11 9.59
C LEU A 13 -2.25 2.76 8.13
N HIS A 14 -1.15 3.32 7.59
CA HIS A 14 -0.69 3.02 6.24
C HIS A 14 0.85 3.05 6.19
N LEU A 15 1.46 1.87 6.36
CA LEU A 15 2.90 1.72 6.48
C LEU A 15 3.38 0.50 5.69
N HIS A 16 4.53 0.65 5.02
CA HIS A 16 5.17 -0.41 4.26
C HIS A 16 6.55 -0.76 4.82
N THR A 17 6.93 -2.01 4.64
CA THR A 17 8.28 -2.48 4.97
C THR A 17 8.93 -3.15 3.76
N SER A 18 10.15 -3.63 3.94
CA SER A 18 10.86 -4.38 2.90
C SER A 18 10.15 -5.67 2.42
N TRP A 19 8.99 -6.03 2.97
CA TRP A 19 8.12 -7.05 2.42
C TRP A 19 7.31 -6.57 1.20
N SER A 20 7.01 -5.28 1.11
CA SER A 20 6.47 -4.68 -0.13
C SER A 20 7.55 -4.62 -1.21
N TYR A 21 7.15 -4.80 -2.47
CA TYR A 21 8.07 -4.82 -3.61
C TYR A 21 8.81 -3.49 -3.83
N ASP A 22 8.31 -2.40 -3.30
CA ASP A 22 8.76 -1.02 -3.54
C ASP A 22 9.20 -0.28 -2.27
N ALA A 23 9.21 -0.97 -1.12
CA ALA A 23 9.62 -0.39 0.15
C ALA A 23 10.95 -0.94 0.67
N GLU A 24 11.67 -0.10 1.42
CA GLU A 24 12.97 -0.37 2.03
C GLU A 24 12.95 -0.22 3.56
N ALA A 25 11.81 0.25 4.13
CA ALA A 25 11.73 0.52 5.56
C ALA A 25 11.89 -0.76 6.40
N ASP A 26 12.65 -0.67 7.48
CA ASP A 26 12.76 -1.74 8.46
C ASP A 26 11.53 -1.73 9.38
N LEU A 27 10.90 -2.89 9.57
CA LEU A 27 9.76 -3.05 10.46
C LEU A 27 10.03 -2.50 11.86
N ARG A 28 11.22 -2.74 12.42
CA ARG A 28 11.63 -2.25 13.73
C ARG A 28 11.57 -0.72 13.82
N ASN A 29 11.96 -0.02 12.76
CA ASN A 29 11.98 1.44 12.77
C ASN A 29 10.58 2.05 12.92
N HIS A 30 9.54 1.39 12.40
CA HIS A 30 8.15 1.81 12.61
C HIS A 30 7.76 1.71 14.10
N PHE A 31 8.09 0.61 14.76
CA PHE A 31 7.81 0.43 16.19
C PHE A 31 8.61 1.40 17.07
N GLU A 32 9.89 1.57 16.81
CA GLU A 32 10.73 2.52 17.55
C GLU A 32 10.24 3.96 17.35
N ARG A 33 9.82 4.29 16.14
CA ARG A 33 9.26 5.61 15.85
C ARG A 33 7.93 5.82 16.55
N ALA A 34 7.03 4.84 16.50
CA ALA A 34 5.76 4.87 17.22
C ALA A 34 5.98 5.11 18.73
N LYS A 35 6.85 4.33 19.35
CA LYS A 35 7.23 4.48 20.76
C LYS A 35 7.80 5.87 21.07
N THR A 36 8.70 6.36 20.23
CA THR A 36 9.36 7.66 20.41
C THR A 36 8.36 8.82 20.36
N LEU A 37 7.37 8.74 19.48
CA LEU A 37 6.34 9.77 19.29
C LEU A 37 5.12 9.58 20.20
N GLY A 38 5.00 8.46 20.93
CA GLY A 38 3.82 8.13 21.71
C GLY A 38 2.62 7.73 20.84
N VAL A 39 2.87 7.20 19.63
CA VAL A 39 1.85 6.67 18.72
C VAL A 39 1.43 5.29 19.24
N GLY A 40 0.17 5.15 19.61
CA GLY A 40 -0.36 3.98 20.28
C GLY A 40 -0.93 2.89 19.36
N CYS A 41 -1.02 3.14 18.04
CA CYS A 41 -1.54 2.16 17.08
C CYS A 41 -0.92 2.35 15.70
N ILE A 42 -0.52 1.23 15.08
CA ILE A 42 -0.01 1.22 13.70
C ILE A 42 -0.67 0.09 12.90
N ALA A 43 -0.68 0.24 11.56
CA ALA A 43 -1.00 -0.86 10.65
C ALA A 43 0.12 -1.01 9.62
N ILE A 44 0.61 -2.23 9.47
CA ILE A 44 1.56 -2.59 8.41
C ILE A 44 0.74 -3.14 7.25
N THR A 45 0.77 -2.41 6.13
CA THR A 45 -0.13 -2.57 4.98
C THR A 45 0.65 -2.93 3.72
N GLU A 46 1.35 -4.06 3.74
CA GLU A 46 2.21 -4.46 2.62
C GLU A 46 1.44 -4.59 1.31
N HIS A 47 2.07 -4.21 0.21
CA HIS A 47 1.52 -4.38 -1.13
C HIS A 47 1.35 -5.86 -1.50
N HIS A 48 0.09 -6.30 -1.62
CA HIS A 48 -0.33 -7.58 -2.21
C HIS A 48 0.13 -8.84 -1.47
N VAL A 49 0.70 -8.73 -0.27
CA VAL A 49 1.24 -9.86 0.50
C VAL A 49 0.85 -9.80 1.98
N LEU A 50 0.85 -10.96 2.63
CA LEU A 50 0.68 -11.11 4.08
C LEU A 50 1.90 -11.76 4.74
N ASP A 51 3.00 -11.88 4.00
CA ASP A 51 4.23 -12.56 4.45
C ASP A 51 4.89 -11.86 5.65
N SER A 52 4.61 -10.55 5.84
CA SER A 52 5.09 -9.78 6.99
C SER A 52 4.38 -10.11 8.31
N ILE A 53 3.19 -10.71 8.29
CA ILE A 53 2.37 -10.92 9.51
C ILE A 53 3.13 -11.68 10.62
N PRO A 54 3.87 -12.77 10.34
CA PRO A 54 4.66 -13.44 11.39
C PRO A 54 5.71 -12.53 12.03
N ASP A 55 6.38 -11.69 11.24
CA ASP A 55 7.37 -10.72 11.73
C ASP A 55 6.69 -9.63 12.58
N VAL A 56 5.53 -9.15 12.13
CA VAL A 56 4.71 -8.14 12.84
C VAL A 56 4.27 -8.67 14.19
N ILE A 57 3.77 -9.92 14.27
CA ILE A 57 3.39 -10.58 15.53
C ILE A 57 4.60 -10.70 16.46
N ALA A 58 5.74 -11.15 15.94
CA ALA A 58 6.96 -11.29 16.72
C ALA A 58 7.48 -9.93 17.26
N MET A 59 7.35 -8.88 16.46
CA MET A 59 7.77 -7.53 16.83
C MET A 59 6.82 -6.90 17.85
N SER A 60 5.50 -7.05 17.70
CA SER A 60 4.50 -6.46 18.59
C SER A 60 4.73 -6.89 20.06
N SER A 61 5.14 -8.13 20.29
CA SER A 61 5.46 -8.62 21.63
C SER A 61 6.65 -7.93 22.31
N GLN A 62 7.51 -7.24 21.53
CA GLN A 62 8.66 -6.47 22.05
C GLN A 62 8.27 -5.01 22.35
N TYR A 63 7.11 -4.54 21.84
CA TYR A 63 6.61 -3.17 21.99
C TYR A 63 5.16 -3.16 22.47
N PRO A 64 4.90 -3.61 23.73
CA PRO A 64 3.53 -3.80 24.26
C PRO A 64 2.73 -2.48 24.35
N GLU A 65 3.39 -1.34 24.28
CA GLU A 65 2.76 -0.02 24.23
C GLU A 65 2.19 0.36 22.87
N VAL A 66 2.52 -0.38 21.77
CA VAL A 66 2.10 -0.11 20.41
C VAL A 66 1.19 -1.24 19.93
N ARG A 67 -0.10 -0.96 19.80
CA ARG A 67 -1.04 -1.88 19.16
C ARG A 67 -0.78 -1.97 17.68
N VAL A 68 -0.92 -3.16 17.10
CA VAL A 68 -0.69 -3.38 15.67
C VAL A 68 -1.91 -4.06 15.05
N ILE A 69 -2.32 -3.56 13.90
CA ILE A 69 -3.38 -4.15 13.09
C ILE A 69 -2.73 -4.92 11.94
N PRO A 70 -2.85 -6.27 11.88
CA PRO A 70 -2.41 -7.04 10.73
C PRO A 70 -3.19 -6.62 9.49
N SER A 71 -2.51 -6.14 8.46
CA SER A 71 -3.16 -5.47 7.33
C SER A 71 -2.41 -5.73 6.03
N ALA A 72 -3.02 -5.34 4.91
CA ALA A 72 -2.38 -5.30 3.60
C ALA A 72 -3.00 -4.18 2.75
N GLU A 73 -2.27 -3.69 1.78
CA GLU A 73 -2.78 -2.87 0.69
C GLU A 73 -2.91 -3.72 -0.58
N LEU A 74 -4.14 -3.86 -1.07
CA LEU A 74 -4.46 -4.70 -2.22
C LEU A 74 -4.97 -3.84 -3.38
N THR A 75 -4.25 -3.81 -4.50
CA THR A 75 -4.72 -3.15 -5.71
C THR A 75 -5.66 -4.06 -6.47
N VAL A 76 -6.84 -3.56 -6.83
CA VAL A 76 -7.84 -4.31 -7.60
C VAL A 76 -8.23 -3.59 -8.88
N THR A 77 -8.59 -4.36 -9.91
CA THR A 77 -9.19 -3.82 -11.14
C THR A 77 -10.68 -3.62 -10.92
N THR A 78 -11.15 -2.40 -11.11
CA THR A 78 -12.56 -1.98 -11.03
C THR A 78 -13.08 -1.49 -12.39
N SER A 79 -14.35 -1.12 -12.46
CA SER A 79 -14.96 -0.55 -13.68
C SER A 79 -14.32 0.78 -14.11
N ILE A 80 -13.62 1.47 -13.20
CA ILE A 80 -12.99 2.76 -13.45
C ILE A 80 -11.45 2.68 -13.53
N GLY A 81 -10.89 1.48 -13.45
CA GLY A 81 -9.44 1.24 -13.44
C GLY A 81 -8.94 0.60 -12.15
N ALA A 82 -7.63 0.57 -11.97
CA ALA A 82 -7.01 0.05 -10.76
C ALA A 82 -7.20 1.02 -9.58
N VAL A 83 -7.51 0.47 -8.40
CA VAL A 83 -7.62 1.21 -7.13
C VAL A 83 -6.97 0.43 -6.01
N ASP A 84 -6.38 1.13 -5.04
CA ASP A 84 -5.72 0.55 -3.89
C ASP A 84 -6.66 0.54 -2.68
N LEU A 85 -6.66 -0.59 -1.98
CA LEU A 85 -7.56 -0.87 -0.86
C LEU A 85 -6.76 -1.28 0.37
N LEU A 86 -6.91 -0.53 1.45
CA LEU A 86 -6.40 -0.89 2.76
C LEU A 86 -7.32 -1.90 3.41
N CYS A 87 -6.80 -3.09 3.66
CA CYS A 87 -7.52 -4.22 4.23
C CYS A 87 -7.02 -4.46 5.67
N TYR A 88 -7.86 -4.21 6.67
CA TYR A 88 -7.48 -4.24 8.09
C TYR A 88 -8.06 -5.43 8.84
N GLY A 89 -7.26 -6.01 9.72
CA GLY A 89 -7.70 -7.04 10.64
C GLY A 89 -7.65 -8.45 10.04
N PHE A 90 -6.58 -8.81 9.33
CA PHE A 90 -6.38 -10.20 8.91
C PHE A 90 -6.18 -11.11 10.12
N PRO A 91 -6.82 -12.29 10.15
CA PRO A 91 -6.53 -13.30 11.16
C PRO A 91 -5.13 -13.89 10.94
N SER A 92 -4.57 -14.52 11.98
CA SER A 92 -3.26 -15.19 11.89
C SER A 92 -3.24 -16.39 10.93
N GLN A 93 -4.41 -16.91 10.55
CA GLN A 93 -4.56 -17.96 9.56
C GLN A 93 -5.42 -17.46 8.40
N THR A 94 -4.83 -17.46 7.22
CA THR A 94 -5.41 -16.88 6.00
C THR A 94 -5.45 -17.87 4.83
N THR A 95 -5.54 -19.18 5.14
CA THR A 95 -5.45 -20.26 4.12
C THR A 95 -6.54 -20.14 3.03
N SER A 96 -7.73 -19.64 3.37
CA SER A 96 -8.80 -19.39 2.40
C SER A 96 -8.49 -18.26 1.41
N LEU A 97 -7.56 -17.36 1.76
CA LEU A 97 -7.12 -16.26 0.90
C LEU A 97 -5.99 -16.67 -0.07
N GLN A 98 -5.43 -17.87 0.08
CA GLN A 98 -4.28 -18.31 -0.71
C GLN A 98 -4.48 -18.13 -2.23
N PRO A 99 -5.65 -18.44 -2.84
CA PRO A 99 -5.84 -18.21 -4.28
C PRO A 99 -5.71 -16.74 -4.68
N VAL A 100 -6.10 -15.80 -3.81
CA VAL A 100 -5.95 -14.36 -4.05
C VAL A 100 -4.48 -13.95 -3.94
N LEU A 101 -3.76 -14.42 -2.91
CA LEU A 101 -2.34 -14.15 -2.74
C LEU A 101 -1.50 -14.74 -3.89
N ASP A 102 -1.83 -15.95 -4.36
CA ASP A 102 -1.19 -16.57 -5.52
C ASP A 102 -1.41 -15.76 -6.81
N ALA A 103 -2.61 -15.19 -6.98
CA ALA A 103 -2.90 -14.33 -8.13
C ALA A 103 -2.09 -13.04 -8.10
N TYR A 104 -1.91 -12.40 -6.94
CA TYR A 104 -1.04 -11.24 -6.81
C TYR A 104 0.42 -11.59 -7.02
N HIS A 105 0.88 -12.71 -6.48
CA HIS A 105 2.24 -13.19 -6.68
C HIS A 105 2.52 -13.40 -8.19
N THR A 106 1.61 -14.09 -8.88
CA THR A 106 1.69 -14.28 -10.34
C THR A 106 1.70 -12.93 -11.06
N TRP A 107 0.79 -12.02 -10.69
CA TRP A 107 0.72 -10.69 -11.28
C TRP A 107 2.05 -9.92 -11.14
N GLN A 108 2.67 -9.93 -9.95
CA GLN A 108 3.94 -9.24 -9.71
C GLN A 108 5.07 -9.78 -10.60
N GLN A 109 5.14 -11.10 -10.80
CA GLN A 109 6.15 -11.74 -11.64
C GLN A 109 5.90 -11.44 -13.12
N ASP A 110 4.64 -11.58 -13.56
CA ASP A 110 4.24 -11.36 -14.95
C ASP A 110 4.42 -9.91 -15.38
N PHE A 111 4.08 -8.95 -14.49
CA PHE A 111 4.30 -7.53 -14.76
C PHE A 111 5.79 -7.22 -14.94
N GLY A 112 6.65 -7.75 -14.07
CA GLY A 112 8.11 -7.61 -14.19
C GLY A 112 8.64 -8.22 -15.49
N ALA A 113 8.19 -9.42 -15.86
CA ALA A 113 8.59 -10.08 -17.10
C ALA A 113 8.07 -9.35 -18.35
N ALA A 114 6.82 -8.84 -18.32
CA ALA A 114 6.25 -8.06 -19.42
C ALA A 114 7.01 -6.74 -19.62
N THR A 115 7.41 -6.09 -18.52
CA THR A 115 8.25 -4.88 -18.58
C THR A 115 9.58 -5.17 -19.29
N CYS A 116 10.28 -6.25 -18.93
CA CYS A 116 11.52 -6.65 -19.61
C CYS A 116 11.31 -6.86 -21.12
N LYS A 117 10.30 -7.64 -21.48
CA LYS A 117 10.00 -7.95 -22.89
C LYS A 117 9.58 -6.70 -23.67
N GLY A 118 8.76 -5.82 -23.07
CA GLY A 118 8.31 -4.58 -23.70
C GLY A 118 9.47 -3.63 -23.99
N LEU A 119 10.38 -3.45 -23.04
CA LEU A 119 11.57 -2.62 -23.20
C LEU A 119 12.55 -3.19 -24.23
N GLN A 120 12.75 -4.51 -24.25
CA GLN A 120 13.56 -5.16 -25.29
C GLN A 120 12.94 -4.96 -26.67
N ALA A 121 11.62 -5.04 -26.81
CA ALA A 121 10.93 -4.78 -28.06
C ALA A 121 11.06 -3.30 -28.54
N LEU A 122 11.38 -2.37 -27.65
CA LEU A 122 11.74 -0.99 -27.96
C LEU A 122 13.24 -0.79 -28.25
N GLY A 123 14.05 -1.86 -28.11
CA GLY A 123 15.50 -1.82 -28.35
C GLY A 123 16.36 -1.52 -27.13
N HIS A 124 15.76 -1.47 -25.92
CA HIS A 124 16.51 -1.28 -24.69
C HIS A 124 17.04 -2.63 -24.14
N ASP A 125 18.29 -2.63 -23.68
CA ASP A 125 18.88 -3.81 -23.02
C ASP A 125 18.47 -3.89 -21.54
N TYR A 126 17.22 -4.30 -21.31
CA TYR A 126 16.65 -4.56 -20.00
C TYR A 126 16.11 -5.99 -19.91
N THR A 127 16.83 -6.86 -19.23
CA THR A 127 16.56 -8.31 -19.15
C THR A 127 16.12 -8.71 -17.74
N ASP A 128 15.67 -9.95 -17.56
CA ASP A 128 15.40 -10.52 -16.24
C ASP A 128 16.67 -10.52 -15.35
N THR A 129 17.86 -10.62 -15.91
CA THR A 129 19.12 -10.48 -15.15
C THR A 129 19.28 -9.06 -14.58
N HIS A 130 18.97 -8.03 -15.36
CA HIS A 130 19.00 -6.65 -14.88
C HIS A 130 17.93 -6.42 -13.81
N ARG A 131 16.72 -6.96 -14.02
CA ARG A 131 15.63 -6.90 -13.05
C ARG A 131 16.02 -7.56 -11.72
N ALA A 132 16.57 -8.77 -11.76
CA ALA A 132 17.04 -9.49 -10.58
C ALA A 132 18.11 -8.69 -9.83
N ALA A 133 19.12 -8.17 -10.54
CA ALA A 133 20.18 -7.35 -9.93
C ALA A 133 19.63 -6.07 -9.26
N LEU A 134 18.58 -5.45 -9.84
CA LEU A 134 17.92 -4.31 -9.21
C LEU A 134 17.17 -4.72 -7.94
N LEU A 135 16.41 -5.83 -7.97
CA LEU A 135 15.72 -6.34 -6.78
C LEU A 135 16.72 -6.64 -5.65
N ASP A 136 17.84 -7.30 -5.95
CA ASP A 136 18.91 -7.60 -4.99
C ASP A 136 19.56 -6.34 -4.39
N SER A 137 19.48 -5.20 -5.09
CA SER A 137 20.10 -3.95 -4.62
C SER A 137 19.37 -3.26 -3.47
N TYR A 138 18.06 -3.53 -3.28
CA TYR A 138 17.27 -2.87 -2.25
C TYR A 138 16.37 -3.80 -1.42
N ARG A 139 16.10 -5.03 -1.88
CA ARG A 139 15.28 -5.99 -1.15
C ARG A 139 16.13 -6.98 -0.36
N PRO A 140 15.74 -7.32 0.88
CA PRO A 140 16.39 -8.38 1.64
C PRO A 140 16.27 -9.73 0.92
N THR A 141 17.34 -10.54 0.96
CA THR A 141 17.36 -11.88 0.35
C THR A 141 16.17 -12.72 0.80
N ARG A 142 15.79 -12.66 2.09
CA ARG A 142 14.65 -13.41 2.63
C ARG A 142 13.31 -13.10 1.95
N THR A 143 13.09 -11.86 1.53
CA THR A 143 11.83 -11.49 0.84
C THR A 143 11.86 -11.96 -0.61
N ILE A 144 13.02 -11.92 -1.26
CA ILE A 144 13.23 -12.46 -2.61
C ILE A 144 13.06 -13.98 -2.61
N ASP A 145 13.60 -14.69 -1.61
CA ASP A 145 13.49 -16.14 -1.49
C ASP A 145 12.01 -16.60 -1.37
N VAL A 146 11.17 -15.80 -0.70
CA VAL A 146 9.73 -16.09 -0.54
C VAL A 146 8.92 -15.68 -1.75
N GLN A 147 9.14 -14.46 -2.27
CA GLN A 147 8.28 -13.85 -3.29
C GLN A 147 8.81 -13.97 -4.72
N GLY A 148 10.07 -14.41 -4.88
CA GLY A 148 10.71 -14.54 -6.18
C GLY A 148 11.01 -13.19 -6.83
N GLN A 149 11.18 -13.22 -8.15
CA GLN A 149 11.48 -12.04 -8.96
C GLN A 149 10.20 -11.26 -9.30
N THR A 150 9.78 -10.37 -8.42
CA THR A 150 8.67 -9.44 -8.64
C THR A 150 9.04 -8.37 -9.67
N HIS A 151 8.16 -7.41 -9.92
CA HIS A 151 8.57 -6.17 -10.61
C HIS A 151 9.39 -5.29 -9.66
N VAL A 152 10.16 -4.37 -10.24
CA VAL A 152 11.04 -3.46 -9.51
C VAL A 152 10.25 -2.21 -9.09
N SER A 153 10.55 -1.67 -7.92
CA SER A 153 10.06 -0.36 -7.48
C SER A 153 10.20 0.69 -8.59
N ASN A 154 9.13 1.44 -8.85
CA ASN A 154 9.14 2.51 -9.84
C ASN A 154 10.24 3.54 -9.59
N LYS A 155 10.53 3.84 -8.32
CA LYS A 155 11.59 4.77 -7.92
C LYS A 155 12.97 4.28 -8.35
N ILE A 156 13.27 3.01 -8.08
CA ILE A 156 14.56 2.39 -8.43
C ILE A 156 14.67 2.24 -9.94
N GLN A 157 13.61 1.74 -10.58
CA GLN A 157 13.62 1.46 -12.02
C GLN A 157 13.78 2.72 -12.86
N ARG A 158 13.08 3.83 -12.55
CA ARG A 158 13.22 5.09 -13.29
C ARG A 158 14.61 5.70 -13.16
N SER A 159 15.24 5.60 -11.97
CA SER A 159 16.62 6.06 -11.76
C SER A 159 17.60 5.26 -12.61
N TYR A 160 17.45 3.94 -12.62
CA TYR A 160 18.24 3.05 -13.46
C TYR A 160 18.06 3.35 -14.96
N PHE A 161 16.84 3.66 -15.42
CA PHE A 161 16.59 3.95 -16.83
C PHE A 161 17.23 5.27 -17.28
N VAL A 162 17.29 6.28 -16.40
CA VAL A 162 18.06 7.51 -16.65
C VAL A 162 19.56 7.19 -16.74
N GLU A 163 20.08 6.45 -15.77
CA GLU A 163 21.50 6.07 -15.72
C GLU A 163 21.93 5.27 -16.95
N ARG A 164 21.06 4.41 -17.47
CA ARG A 164 21.30 3.59 -18.68
C ARG A 164 21.02 4.34 -20.00
N GLY A 165 20.52 5.57 -19.93
CA GLY A 165 20.16 6.36 -21.10
C GLY A 165 18.94 5.81 -21.86
N PHE A 166 18.03 5.11 -21.18
CA PHE A 166 16.75 4.69 -21.77
C PHE A 166 15.78 5.87 -21.86
N ILE A 167 15.90 6.80 -20.94
CA ILE A 167 15.19 8.09 -20.89
C ILE A 167 16.18 9.19 -20.47
N ASP A 168 15.91 10.43 -20.88
CA ASP A 168 16.74 11.58 -20.51
C ASP A 168 16.38 12.14 -19.13
N HIS A 169 15.10 12.04 -18.74
CA HIS A 169 14.59 12.56 -17.47
C HIS A 169 13.63 11.58 -16.80
N ILE A 170 13.58 11.60 -15.47
CA ILE A 170 12.70 10.71 -14.68
C ILE A 170 11.21 10.88 -15.01
N ASP A 171 10.80 12.05 -15.52
CA ASP A 171 9.41 12.32 -15.91
C ASP A 171 9.00 11.55 -17.18
N ASP A 172 9.97 11.14 -18.02
CA ASP A 172 9.73 10.36 -19.22
C ASP A 172 9.41 8.88 -18.93
N TYR A 173 9.59 8.45 -17.67
CA TYR A 173 9.41 7.06 -17.25
C TYR A 173 8.03 6.49 -17.58
N ARG A 174 6.97 7.26 -17.33
CA ARG A 174 5.60 6.81 -17.61
C ARG A 174 5.34 6.62 -19.10
N ASP A 175 5.92 7.48 -19.92
CA ASP A 175 5.78 7.41 -21.37
C ASP A 175 6.54 6.21 -21.93
N LEU A 176 7.73 5.92 -21.40
CA LEU A 176 8.49 4.72 -21.75
C LEU A 176 7.74 3.44 -21.38
N LEU A 177 7.18 3.35 -20.15
CA LEU A 177 6.40 2.18 -19.75
C LEU A 177 5.13 2.02 -20.57
N ARG A 178 4.45 3.12 -20.93
CA ARG A 178 3.29 3.06 -21.82
C ARG A 178 3.68 2.49 -23.19
N ALA A 179 4.77 2.98 -23.78
CA ALA A 179 5.29 2.48 -25.06
C ALA A 179 5.68 1.00 -24.97
N ALA A 180 6.28 0.57 -23.86
CA ALA A 180 6.61 -0.84 -23.61
C ALA A 180 5.33 -1.71 -23.53
N GLY A 181 4.30 -1.22 -22.84
CA GLY A 181 2.99 -1.88 -22.73
C GLY A 181 2.24 -1.99 -24.06
N GLU A 182 2.45 -1.07 -25.00
CA GLU A 182 1.94 -1.17 -26.38
C GLU A 182 2.61 -2.30 -27.17
N LYS A 183 3.87 -2.65 -26.83
CA LYS A 183 4.59 -3.78 -27.44
C LYS A 183 4.24 -5.11 -26.80
N VAL A 184 4.18 -5.13 -25.46
CA VAL A 184 3.85 -6.30 -24.67
C VAL A 184 2.86 -5.87 -23.59
N PRO A 185 1.58 -6.21 -23.73
CA PRO A 185 0.56 -5.80 -22.77
C PRO A 185 0.91 -6.21 -21.33
N PHE A 186 0.78 -5.28 -20.41
CA PHE A 186 0.96 -5.57 -19.00
C PHE A 186 -0.27 -6.29 -18.43
N PRO A 187 -0.09 -7.23 -17.48
CA PRO A 187 -1.22 -7.88 -16.82
C PRO A 187 -2.03 -6.86 -16.02
N LEU A 188 -3.34 -7.04 -16.00
CA LEU A 188 -4.22 -6.28 -15.11
C LEU A 188 -4.13 -6.86 -13.69
N TYR A 189 -4.34 -6.00 -12.69
CA TYR A 189 -4.51 -6.46 -11.31
C TYR A 189 -5.70 -7.44 -11.19
N PRO A 190 -5.71 -8.33 -10.20
CA PRO A 190 -6.86 -9.17 -9.92
C PRO A 190 -8.14 -8.36 -9.83
N ALA A 191 -9.23 -8.92 -10.35
CA ALA A 191 -10.52 -8.24 -10.41
C ALA A 191 -11.13 -8.06 -9.01
N VAL A 192 -11.83 -6.96 -8.79
CA VAL A 192 -12.46 -6.62 -7.51
C VAL A 192 -13.43 -7.70 -7.02
N ASP A 193 -14.21 -8.29 -7.93
CA ASP A 193 -15.17 -9.35 -7.65
C ASP A 193 -14.54 -10.72 -7.31
N PHE A 194 -13.26 -10.91 -7.62
CA PHE A 194 -12.47 -12.05 -7.18
C PHE A 194 -11.84 -11.83 -5.81
N VAL A 195 -11.31 -10.62 -5.55
CA VAL A 195 -10.54 -10.32 -4.34
C VAL A 195 -11.45 -10.03 -3.15
N ILE A 196 -12.40 -9.12 -3.30
CA ILE A 196 -13.15 -8.56 -2.17
C ILE A 196 -14.02 -9.59 -1.45
N PRO A 197 -14.75 -10.49 -2.14
CA PRO A 197 -15.52 -11.54 -1.44
C PRO A 197 -14.63 -12.39 -0.51
N SER A 198 -13.44 -12.80 -0.97
CA SER A 198 -12.50 -13.62 -0.20
C SER A 198 -11.94 -12.87 1.02
N VAL A 199 -11.66 -11.57 0.88
CA VAL A 199 -11.21 -10.70 1.97
C VAL A 199 -12.34 -10.53 3.01
N LYS A 200 -13.56 -10.26 2.55
CA LYS A 200 -14.75 -10.08 3.40
C LYS A 200 -15.15 -11.34 4.16
N GLU A 201 -14.98 -12.52 3.57
CA GLU A 201 -15.27 -13.81 4.22
C GLU A 201 -14.40 -14.01 5.48
N LEU A 202 -13.20 -13.45 5.50
CA LEU A 202 -12.33 -13.42 6.67
C LEU A 202 -12.76 -12.37 7.72
N GLY A 203 -13.80 -11.56 7.45
CA GLY A 203 -14.25 -10.47 8.29
C GLY A 203 -13.30 -9.28 8.34
N VAL A 204 -12.41 -9.16 7.37
CA VAL A 204 -11.51 -8.02 7.18
C VAL A 204 -12.31 -6.81 6.74
N VAL A 205 -12.00 -5.63 7.27
CA VAL A 205 -12.63 -4.37 6.84
C VAL A 205 -11.77 -3.67 5.79
N VAL A 206 -12.44 -3.03 4.83
CA VAL A 206 -11.80 -2.50 3.61
C VAL A 206 -12.03 -0.99 3.52
N ALA A 207 -10.95 -0.22 3.41
CA ALA A 207 -10.98 1.19 3.10
C ALA A 207 -10.29 1.47 1.75
N ILE A 208 -10.76 2.46 1.00
CA ILE A 208 -10.01 2.93 -0.16
C ILE A 208 -8.82 3.78 0.30
N ALA A 209 -7.62 3.46 -0.23
CA ALA A 209 -6.37 4.16 0.04
C ALA A 209 -6.29 5.48 -0.76
N HIS A 210 -5.61 6.50 -0.22
CA HIS A 210 -5.28 7.78 -0.90
C HIS A 210 -6.28 8.20 -2.01
N PRO A 211 -7.57 8.37 -1.69
CA PRO A 211 -8.69 8.30 -2.63
C PRO A 211 -8.81 9.49 -3.59
N HIS A 212 -8.02 10.57 -3.42
CA HIS A 212 -8.22 11.84 -4.12
C HIS A 212 -8.27 11.68 -5.66
N GLY A 213 -7.34 10.91 -6.22
CA GLY A 213 -7.32 10.61 -7.66
C GLY A 213 -8.46 9.68 -8.07
N TYR A 214 -8.70 8.63 -7.29
CA TYR A 214 -9.74 7.63 -7.56
C TYR A 214 -11.14 8.23 -7.51
N PHE A 215 -11.38 9.14 -6.58
CA PHE A 215 -12.65 9.86 -6.46
C PHE A 215 -12.80 11.04 -7.44
N ALA A 216 -11.82 11.24 -8.36
CA ALA A 216 -11.77 12.40 -9.21
C ALA A 216 -12.01 13.69 -8.40
N GLN A 217 -11.19 13.90 -7.37
CA GLN A 217 -11.31 14.85 -6.29
C GLN A 217 -12.47 14.46 -5.33
N ALA A 218 -13.70 14.93 -5.54
CA ALA A 218 -14.87 14.58 -4.73
C ALA A 218 -16.11 14.36 -5.62
N ASN A 219 -15.94 13.68 -6.75
CA ASN A 219 -17.04 13.33 -7.62
C ASN A 219 -17.92 12.28 -6.93
N ARG A 220 -19.14 12.68 -6.56
CA ARG A 220 -20.05 11.88 -5.76
C ARG A 220 -20.45 10.56 -6.43
N GLU A 221 -20.75 10.59 -7.71
CA GLU A 221 -21.12 9.40 -8.47
C GLU A 221 -19.99 8.37 -8.47
N ARG A 222 -18.74 8.86 -8.64
CA ARG A 222 -17.56 8.00 -8.63
C ARG A 222 -17.27 7.43 -7.24
N MET A 223 -17.46 8.22 -6.18
CA MET A 223 -17.38 7.76 -4.80
C MET A 223 -18.40 6.66 -4.50
N ASP A 224 -19.67 6.85 -4.92
CA ASP A 224 -20.73 5.86 -4.73
C ASP A 224 -20.48 4.58 -5.54
N THR A 225 -19.98 4.70 -6.78
CA THR A 225 -19.61 3.56 -7.63
C THR A 225 -18.53 2.72 -6.95
N LEU A 226 -17.43 3.34 -6.54
CA LEU A 226 -16.33 2.62 -5.89
C LEU A 226 -16.73 2.04 -4.53
N ARG A 227 -17.54 2.78 -3.75
CA ARG A 227 -18.07 2.27 -2.48
C ARG A 227 -18.85 0.98 -2.67
N ALA A 228 -19.71 0.93 -3.69
CA ALA A 228 -20.53 -0.24 -3.97
C ALA A 228 -19.69 -1.40 -4.55
N GLU A 229 -18.83 -1.11 -5.53
CA GLU A 229 -18.04 -2.12 -6.24
C GLU A 229 -16.99 -2.78 -5.33
N CYS A 230 -16.29 -1.97 -4.52
CA CYS A 230 -15.29 -2.48 -3.57
C CYS A 230 -15.89 -2.87 -2.21
N THR A 231 -17.18 -2.72 -2.00
CA THR A 231 -17.85 -2.99 -0.70
C THR A 231 -17.12 -2.32 0.45
N LEU A 232 -16.85 -0.99 0.30
CA LEU A 232 -16.05 -0.23 1.25
C LEU A 232 -16.72 -0.14 2.62
N ASP A 233 -15.94 -0.34 3.68
CA ASP A 233 -16.28 -0.06 5.08
C ASP A 233 -15.71 1.28 5.53
N GLY A 234 -14.69 1.81 4.81
CA GLY A 234 -13.99 3.02 5.19
C GLY A 234 -13.33 3.77 4.02
N VAL A 235 -12.79 4.93 4.35
CA VAL A 235 -12.02 5.80 3.44
C VAL A 235 -10.80 6.35 4.16
N GLU A 236 -9.65 6.35 3.50
CA GLU A 236 -8.47 7.06 3.98
C GLU A 236 -8.65 8.57 3.73
N CYS A 237 -9.21 9.24 4.74
CA CYS A 237 -9.57 10.65 4.66
C CYS A 237 -8.37 11.60 4.79
N ALA A 238 -7.29 11.15 5.43
CA ALA A 238 -6.07 11.92 5.65
C ALA A 238 -4.85 11.15 5.14
N HIS A 239 -4.17 11.71 4.16
CA HIS A 239 -3.00 11.14 3.51
C HIS A 239 -2.18 12.26 2.85
N GLN A 240 -0.86 12.06 2.63
CA GLN A 240 0.00 13.07 1.99
C GLN A 240 -0.48 13.50 0.58
N SER A 241 -1.16 12.63 -0.16
CA SER A 241 -1.73 12.94 -1.49
C SER A 241 -3.16 13.49 -1.44
N VAL A 242 -3.77 13.58 -0.26
CA VAL A 242 -5.10 14.17 -0.07
C VAL A 242 -4.92 15.62 0.36
N PRO A 243 -5.29 16.62 -0.46
CA PRO A 243 -5.24 18.01 -0.05
C PRO A 243 -6.10 18.24 1.20
N ALA A 244 -5.63 19.07 2.12
CA ALA A 244 -6.26 19.29 3.44
C ALA A 244 -7.75 19.68 3.35
N ASP A 245 -8.14 20.42 2.31
CA ASP A 245 -9.52 20.83 2.07
C ASP A 245 -10.47 19.66 1.75
N PHE A 246 -9.93 18.51 1.31
CA PHE A 246 -10.73 17.33 0.96
C PHE A 246 -10.94 16.38 2.14
N THR A 247 -10.08 16.40 3.16
CA THR A 247 -10.24 15.59 4.37
C THR A 247 -11.64 15.73 5.00
N PRO A 248 -12.18 16.96 5.24
CA PRO A 248 -13.52 17.10 5.79
C PRO A 248 -14.62 16.62 4.84
N ILE A 249 -14.42 16.72 3.52
CA ILE A 249 -15.40 16.24 2.53
C ILE A 249 -15.50 14.71 2.58
N TYR A 250 -14.36 14.00 2.60
CA TYR A 250 -14.33 12.54 2.71
C TYR A 250 -14.84 12.08 4.07
N ARG A 251 -14.49 12.80 5.13
CA ARG A 251 -15.05 12.52 6.47
C ARG A 251 -16.57 12.67 6.51
N GLN A 252 -17.11 13.71 5.91
CA GLN A 252 -18.56 13.91 5.81
C GLN A 252 -19.23 12.75 5.03
N TYR A 253 -18.61 12.33 3.94
CA TYR A 253 -19.06 11.17 3.16
C TYR A 253 -19.11 9.89 4.01
N CYS A 254 -18.06 9.66 4.81
CA CYS A 254 -18.03 8.52 5.73
C CYS A 254 -19.18 8.56 6.72
N VAL A 255 -19.44 9.72 7.34
CA VAL A 255 -20.56 9.91 8.28
C VAL A 255 -21.92 9.61 7.63
N GLU A 256 -22.14 10.12 6.42
CA GLU A 256 -23.40 9.92 5.66
C GLU A 256 -23.68 8.45 5.33
N HIS A 257 -22.62 7.64 5.14
CA HIS A 257 -22.73 6.26 4.71
C HIS A 257 -22.38 5.23 5.80
N GLY A 258 -22.13 5.67 7.04
CA GLY A 258 -21.73 4.77 8.14
C GLY A 258 -20.38 4.09 7.92
N LEU A 259 -19.48 4.74 7.16
CA LEU A 259 -18.11 4.27 6.93
C LEU A 259 -17.17 4.78 8.02
N PHE A 260 -16.11 4.02 8.34
CA PHE A 260 -15.04 4.54 9.16
C PHE A 260 -14.10 5.45 8.35
N SER A 261 -13.40 6.34 9.04
CA SER A 261 -12.33 7.15 8.47
C SER A 261 -10.98 6.64 8.97
N THR A 262 -9.97 6.69 8.11
CA THR A 262 -8.60 6.36 8.47
C THR A 262 -7.63 7.39 7.89
N GLY A 263 -6.37 7.26 8.24
CA GLY A 263 -5.28 8.04 7.69
C GLY A 263 -3.94 7.41 8.01
N GLY A 264 -2.97 7.69 7.19
CA GLY A 264 -1.62 7.16 7.32
C GLY A 264 -0.59 7.94 6.50
N SER A 265 0.66 7.61 6.73
CA SER A 265 1.79 8.31 6.10
C SER A 265 2.22 7.71 4.77
N ASP A 266 1.86 6.45 4.51
CA ASP A 266 2.32 5.71 3.33
C ASP A 266 3.85 5.69 3.25
N SER A 267 4.49 5.43 4.40
CA SER A 267 5.95 5.43 4.54
C SER A 267 6.55 4.17 3.93
N HIS A 268 7.48 4.33 2.97
CA HIS A 268 8.15 3.26 2.24
C HIS A 268 9.63 3.12 2.58
N THR A 269 10.25 4.18 3.11
CA THR A 269 11.68 4.20 3.40
C THR A 269 11.96 4.54 4.86
N ASN A 270 13.16 4.22 5.34
CA ASN A 270 13.57 4.63 6.69
C ASN A 270 13.59 6.15 6.86
N GLU A 271 13.80 6.91 5.79
CA GLU A 271 13.70 8.38 5.79
C GLU A 271 12.24 8.81 5.96
N ASP A 272 11.30 8.18 5.25
CA ASP A 272 9.86 8.47 5.40
C ASP A 272 9.40 8.21 6.84
N VAL A 273 9.84 7.10 7.45
CA VAL A 273 9.56 6.80 8.86
C VAL A 273 10.03 7.91 9.81
N GLN A 274 11.15 8.56 9.50
CA GLN A 274 11.64 9.68 10.31
C GLN A 274 10.89 10.99 10.04
N THR A 275 10.46 11.24 8.82
CA THR A 275 9.98 12.55 8.37
C THR A 275 8.47 12.65 8.20
N LYS A 276 7.76 11.53 7.91
CA LYS A 276 6.33 11.53 7.58
C LYS A 276 5.45 10.79 8.59
N PHE A 277 6.02 9.90 9.38
CA PHE A 277 5.29 9.00 10.27
C PHE A 277 4.30 9.75 11.17
N ALA A 278 3.03 9.31 11.15
CA ALA A 278 1.92 9.87 11.91
C ALA A 278 1.59 11.35 11.65
N LEU A 279 2.05 11.94 10.55
CA LEU A 279 1.69 13.32 10.19
C LEU A 279 0.31 13.44 9.53
N HIS A 280 -0.25 12.33 9.04
CA HIS A 280 -1.50 12.29 8.30
C HIS A 280 -2.54 11.39 9.01
N GLY A 281 -2.79 11.64 10.26
CA GLY A 281 -3.85 10.97 11.01
C GLY A 281 -5.02 11.90 11.26
N GLY A 282 -6.18 11.32 11.55
CA GLY A 282 -7.34 12.01 12.04
C GLY A 282 -7.34 12.11 13.58
N ASP A 283 -8.50 12.34 14.16
CA ASP A 283 -8.66 12.30 15.61
C ASP A 283 -8.78 10.84 16.14
N ASN A 284 -8.71 10.71 17.46
CA ASN A 284 -8.80 9.39 18.11
C ASN A 284 -10.15 8.69 17.91
N ALA A 285 -11.22 9.44 17.58
CA ALA A 285 -12.53 8.86 17.29
C ALA A 285 -12.52 8.03 16.01
N TRP A 286 -11.69 8.41 15.01
CA TRP A 286 -11.52 7.62 13.79
C TRP A 286 -10.90 6.27 14.08
N LEU A 287 -9.84 6.24 14.89
CA LEU A 287 -9.22 5.00 15.34
C LEU A 287 -10.20 4.13 16.13
N GLY A 288 -10.97 4.74 17.03
CA GLY A 288 -11.98 4.04 17.86
C GLY A 288 -13.06 3.36 17.01
N ASP A 289 -13.53 4.00 15.94
CA ASP A 289 -14.51 3.42 15.01
C ASP A 289 -13.93 2.20 14.26
N LEU A 290 -12.70 2.30 13.73
CA LEU A 290 -12.03 1.16 13.10
C LEU A 290 -11.82 0.02 14.08
N LEU A 291 -11.26 0.29 15.27
CA LEU A 291 -10.99 -0.73 16.27
C LEU A 291 -12.26 -1.45 16.73
N GLY A 292 -13.38 -0.74 16.88
CA GLY A 292 -14.67 -1.36 17.22
C GLY A 292 -15.19 -2.34 16.17
N ARG A 293 -14.68 -2.31 14.93
CA ARG A 293 -15.04 -3.25 13.86
C ARG A 293 -14.14 -4.49 13.80
N ILE A 294 -12.93 -4.42 14.40
CA ILE A 294 -11.89 -5.45 14.31
C ILE A 294 -11.30 -5.84 15.67
N GLU A 295 -12.02 -5.60 16.77
CA GLU A 295 -11.53 -5.65 18.16
C GLU A 295 -10.72 -6.92 18.50
N ASP A 296 -11.16 -8.10 18.03
CA ASP A 296 -10.52 -9.39 18.29
C ASP A 296 -9.24 -9.63 17.44
N ARG A 297 -8.80 -8.67 16.65
CA ARG A 297 -7.74 -8.84 15.64
C ARG A 297 -6.61 -7.83 15.76
N VAL A 298 -6.60 -7.08 16.84
CA VAL A 298 -5.53 -6.14 17.15
C VAL A 298 -4.51 -6.84 18.03
N LEU A 299 -3.24 -6.76 17.62
CA LEU A 299 -2.13 -7.32 18.39
C LEU A 299 -1.58 -6.28 19.38
N ASN A 300 -1.15 -6.78 20.53
CA ASN A 300 -0.41 -5.99 21.53
C ASN A 300 1.02 -6.49 21.63
#